data_733449584dc77ad5d978a65ce5c6329d
#
_entry.id   733449584dc77ad5d978a65ce5c6329d
#
_cell.length_a   1.000
_cell.length_b   1.000
_cell.length_c   1.000
_cell.angle_alpha   90.00
_cell.angle_beta   90.00
_cell.angle_gamma   90.00
#
_symmetry.space_group_name_H-M   'P 1'
#
loop_
_entity.id
_entity.type
_entity.pdbx_description
1 polymer ?
#
loop_
_entity_poly.entity_id
_entity_poly.type
_entity_poly.pdbx_seq_one_letter_code
_entity_poly.pdbx_strand_id
1 'polypeptide(L)'
;MNEEITRLTKMNQNINSNGEQNTYDIKSKRISILDTYGENFIKKEFITNPAIGREKELKELMLILLTPDKSAILTGKPGVGKTSIVEGLAYLIQKRQVPNQLLNYQIIKVNTSALLGIDPVTGESKIQNLIEELKNYEHLILFIDEIHTLMGSKGEALDFANMFKPGLDRGDIKVIGATTTEEYERYILRDKAFVRRFQKVIVEEPTREQNIQICLGTLPKIEKRTGAEMMYSNFVKQTMMEFLTDITSEYKRVYEIGSRYPDVTLTLIQDAFSYAMFD
;
A
#
# COMPACT_ATOMS: atom_id res chain seq x y z
N MET A 1 31.49 7.60 -37.57
CA MET A 1 32.26 7.01 -36.45
C MET A 1 33.38 7.90 -35.90
N ASN A 2 34.02 8.75 -36.69
CA ASN A 2 35.09 9.67 -36.19
C ASN A 2 34.60 11.02 -35.65
N GLU A 3 33.42 11.48 -35.99
CA GLU A 3 32.89 12.76 -35.47
C GLU A 3 32.26 12.66 -34.09
N GLU A 4 31.69 11.53 -33.72
CA GLU A 4 31.10 11.27 -32.42
C GLU A 4 32.17 11.10 -31.33
N ILE A 5 33.28 10.47 -31.65
CA ILE A 5 34.42 10.29 -30.73
C ILE A 5 35.07 11.67 -30.46
N THR A 6 35.14 12.55 -31.47
CA THR A 6 35.69 13.91 -31.31
C THR A 6 34.78 14.80 -30.47
N ARG A 7 33.46 14.61 -30.50
CA ARG A 7 32.48 15.32 -29.60
C ARG A 7 32.61 14.89 -28.15
N LEU A 8 32.75 13.57 -27.90
CA LEU A 8 32.93 13.03 -26.56
C LEU A 8 34.26 13.42 -25.92
N THR A 9 35.32 13.53 -26.72
CA THR A 9 36.65 13.96 -26.23
C THR A 9 36.69 15.47 -25.91
N LYS A 10 35.94 16.30 -26.65
CA LYS A 10 35.80 17.75 -26.32
C LYS A 10 34.91 18.00 -25.13
N MET A 11 33.96 17.12 -24.82
CA MET A 11 33.18 17.21 -23.57
C MET A 11 34.01 16.88 -22.32
N ASN A 12 35.01 15.99 -22.45
CA ASN A 12 35.85 15.60 -21.30
C ASN A 12 37.00 16.59 -21.00
N GLN A 13 37.31 17.52 -21.87
CA GLN A 13 38.35 18.53 -21.63
C GLN A 13 37.87 19.81 -20.93
N ASN A 14 36.56 19.99 -20.80
CA ASN A 14 35.96 21.14 -20.04
C ASN A 14 35.67 20.85 -18.57
N ILE A 15 36.16 19.73 -18.02
CA ILE A 15 35.84 19.30 -16.63
C ILE A 15 36.85 19.81 -15.60
N ASN A 16 37.91 20.53 -15.99
CA ASN A 16 39.02 20.85 -15.07
C ASN A 16 39.15 22.32 -14.65
N SER A 17 38.08 23.12 -14.67
CA SER A 17 38.17 24.49 -14.11
C SER A 17 36.86 24.98 -13.52
N ASN A 18 36.23 24.27 -12.58
CA ASN A 18 35.28 24.87 -11.62
C ASN A 18 34.80 23.79 -10.66
N GLY A 19 35.57 23.51 -9.62
CA GLY A 19 35.30 22.47 -8.62
C GLY A 19 34.15 22.80 -7.65
N GLU A 20 33.40 23.88 -7.82
CA GLU A 20 32.34 24.28 -6.89
C GLU A 20 30.92 24.30 -7.50
N GLN A 21 30.75 24.23 -8.81
CA GLN A 21 29.44 24.29 -9.45
C GLN A 21 28.78 22.90 -9.68
N ASN A 22 29.52 21.79 -9.57
CA ASN A 22 28.99 20.46 -9.88
C ASN A 22 28.21 19.77 -8.75
N THR A 23 28.26 20.30 -7.54
CA THR A 23 27.51 19.69 -6.41
C THR A 23 26.01 20.06 -6.41
N TYR A 24 25.64 21.15 -7.05
CA TYR A 24 24.24 21.60 -7.18
C TYR A 24 23.50 20.91 -8.34
N ASP A 25 24.19 20.56 -9.43
CA ASP A 25 23.58 19.94 -10.61
C ASP A 25 23.33 18.42 -10.44
N ILE A 26 24.06 17.76 -9.57
CA ILE A 26 23.83 16.34 -9.29
C ILE A 26 22.57 16.15 -8.40
N LYS A 27 22.27 17.10 -7.52
CA LYS A 27 21.03 17.11 -6.73
C LYS A 27 19.76 17.33 -7.56
N SER A 28 19.87 18.01 -8.71
CA SER A 28 18.73 18.26 -9.61
C SER A 28 18.35 17.09 -10.51
N LYS A 29 19.12 16.00 -10.51
CA LYS A 29 18.85 14.79 -11.32
C LYS A 29 18.43 13.55 -10.52
N ARG A 30 18.18 13.69 -9.22
CA ARG A 30 17.59 12.57 -8.46
C ARG A 30 16.17 12.32 -8.96
N ILE A 31 15.95 11.14 -9.52
CA ILE A 31 14.60 10.70 -9.88
C ILE A 31 13.83 10.49 -8.58
N SER A 32 12.67 11.14 -8.43
CA SER A 32 11.80 10.93 -7.29
C SER A 32 11.37 9.46 -7.21
N ILE A 33 11.65 8.81 -6.10
CA ILE A 33 11.24 7.43 -5.84
C ILE A 33 9.71 7.36 -5.72
N LEU A 34 9.09 8.34 -5.08
CA LEU A 34 7.64 8.40 -4.91
C LEU A 34 6.92 8.63 -6.23
N ASP A 35 7.45 9.47 -7.13
CA ASP A 35 6.84 9.70 -8.45
C ASP A 35 7.03 8.50 -9.38
N THR A 36 8.12 7.77 -9.24
CA THR A 36 8.45 6.65 -10.14
C THR A 36 7.81 5.34 -9.71
N TYR A 37 7.80 5.07 -8.41
CA TYR A 37 7.39 3.77 -7.85
C TYR A 37 6.21 3.87 -6.88
N GLY A 38 5.67 5.06 -6.68
CA GLY A 38 4.56 5.32 -5.77
C GLY A 38 3.21 5.41 -6.46
N GLU A 39 2.18 4.82 -5.86
CA GLU A 39 0.78 4.99 -6.24
C GLU A 39 0.09 5.90 -5.21
N ASN A 40 -0.32 7.09 -5.63
CA ASN A 40 -1.02 8.02 -4.73
C ASN A 40 -2.50 7.67 -4.63
N PHE A 41 -2.91 7.13 -3.49
CA PHE A 41 -4.29 6.71 -3.23
C PHE A 41 -5.27 7.90 -3.13
N ILE A 42 -4.80 9.11 -2.80
CA ILE A 42 -5.67 10.29 -2.78
C ILE A 42 -6.04 10.76 -4.20
N LYS A 43 -5.24 10.40 -5.20
CA LYS A 43 -5.56 10.69 -6.61
C LYS A 43 -6.38 9.59 -7.29
N LYS A 44 -6.61 8.48 -6.61
CA LYS A 44 -7.37 7.34 -7.14
C LYS A 44 -8.86 7.65 -7.18
N GLU A 45 -9.53 7.29 -8.26
CA GLU A 45 -10.98 7.36 -8.35
C GLU A 45 -11.60 6.17 -7.63
N PHE A 46 -12.44 6.43 -6.63
CA PHE A 46 -13.21 5.41 -5.93
C PHE A 46 -14.67 5.45 -6.36
N ILE A 47 -15.17 4.36 -6.90
CA ILE A 47 -16.58 4.20 -7.29
C ILE A 47 -17.44 4.00 -6.04
N THR A 48 -16.96 3.18 -5.11
CA THR A 48 -17.59 2.89 -3.81
C THR A 48 -16.55 2.92 -2.70
N ASN A 49 -17.00 2.96 -1.44
CA ASN A 49 -16.08 2.82 -0.30
C ASN A 49 -15.36 1.47 -0.35
N PRO A 50 -14.01 1.43 -0.39
CA PRO A 50 -13.27 0.18 -0.45
C PRO A 50 -13.28 -0.60 0.89
N ALA A 51 -13.58 0.07 2.01
CA ALA A 51 -13.48 -0.48 3.36
C ALA A 51 -14.86 -0.69 4.01
N ILE A 52 -15.77 -1.35 3.29
CA ILE A 52 -17.10 -1.68 3.78
C ILE A 52 -16.99 -2.62 4.98
N GLY A 53 -17.70 -2.30 6.09
CA GLY A 53 -17.68 -3.11 7.31
C GLY A 53 -16.35 -3.09 8.08
N ARG A 54 -15.51 -2.06 7.84
CA ARG A 54 -14.19 -1.88 8.47
C ARG A 54 -14.09 -0.59 9.30
N GLU A 55 -15.21 -0.12 9.81
CA GLU A 55 -15.29 1.14 10.58
C GLU A 55 -14.43 1.10 11.83
N LYS A 56 -14.36 -0.07 12.50
CA LYS A 56 -13.55 -0.27 13.70
C LYS A 56 -12.06 -0.14 13.39
N GLU A 57 -11.59 -0.87 12.40
CA GLU A 57 -10.18 -0.86 11.98
C GLU A 57 -9.77 0.52 11.42
N LEU A 58 -10.64 1.19 10.67
CA LEU A 58 -10.42 2.56 10.19
C LEU A 58 -10.30 3.55 11.34
N LYS A 59 -11.17 3.45 12.36
CA LYS A 59 -11.11 4.31 13.55
C LYS A 59 -9.81 4.09 14.33
N GLU A 60 -9.42 2.83 14.54
CA GLU A 60 -8.17 2.48 15.23
C GLU A 60 -6.96 2.98 14.45
N LEU A 61 -6.94 2.80 13.12
CA LEU A 61 -5.90 3.30 12.24
C LEU A 61 -5.75 4.83 12.33
N MET A 62 -6.87 5.57 12.26
CA MET A 62 -6.85 7.03 12.40
C MET A 62 -6.33 7.48 13.77
N LEU A 63 -6.73 6.82 14.86
CA LEU A 63 -6.24 7.13 16.21
C LEU A 63 -4.73 6.96 16.32
N ILE A 64 -4.18 5.89 15.74
CA ILE A 64 -2.74 5.65 15.71
C ILE A 64 -2.03 6.74 14.92
N LEU A 65 -2.54 7.10 13.75
CA LEU A 65 -1.93 8.12 12.90
C LEU A 65 -1.97 9.52 13.51
N LEU A 66 -2.97 9.82 14.35
CA LEU A 66 -3.06 11.06 15.11
C LEU A 66 -2.13 11.09 16.33
N THR A 67 -1.67 9.92 16.79
CA THR A 67 -0.74 9.85 17.91
C THR A 67 0.65 10.27 17.43
N PRO A 68 1.32 11.22 18.11
CA PRO A 68 2.70 11.58 17.80
C PRO A 68 3.62 10.35 17.82
N ASP A 69 4.62 10.33 16.96
CA ASP A 69 5.68 9.31 16.87
C ASP A 69 5.18 7.86 16.71
N LYS A 70 3.90 7.69 16.32
CA LYS A 70 3.33 6.38 16.06
C LYS A 70 3.00 6.20 14.58
N SER A 71 3.20 4.97 14.15
CA SER A 71 2.85 4.41 12.85
C SER A 71 2.01 3.15 13.05
N ALA A 72 1.33 2.68 12.03
CA ALA A 72 0.44 1.52 12.13
C ALA A 72 0.99 0.31 11.39
N ILE A 73 0.69 -0.88 11.90
CA ILE A 73 0.85 -2.14 11.17
C ILE A 73 -0.48 -2.88 11.14
N LEU A 74 -1.01 -3.08 9.94
CA LEU A 74 -2.17 -3.93 9.68
C LEU A 74 -1.71 -5.39 9.62
N THR A 75 -2.24 -6.23 10.50
CA THR A 75 -1.92 -7.66 10.53
C THR A 75 -3.18 -8.48 10.34
N GLY A 76 -3.08 -9.56 9.56
CA GLY A 76 -4.20 -10.45 9.30
C GLY A 76 -3.87 -11.43 8.20
N LYS A 77 -4.69 -12.46 8.04
CA LYS A 77 -4.51 -13.49 7.02
C LYS A 77 -4.49 -12.88 5.60
N PRO A 78 -3.89 -13.56 4.62
CA PRO A 78 -4.00 -13.14 3.22
C PRO A 78 -5.46 -13.01 2.79
N GLY A 79 -5.78 -12.04 1.94
CA GLY A 79 -7.12 -11.86 1.37
C GLY A 79 -8.19 -11.24 2.29
N VAL A 80 -7.88 -10.88 3.56
CA VAL A 80 -8.87 -10.30 4.49
C VAL A 80 -9.17 -8.81 4.25
N GLY A 81 -8.46 -8.14 3.32
CA GLY A 81 -8.73 -6.76 2.95
C GLY A 81 -7.87 -5.71 3.65
N LYS A 82 -6.62 -6.01 4.04
CA LYS A 82 -5.69 -5.02 4.65
C LYS A 82 -5.48 -3.79 3.75
N THR A 83 -5.21 -4.00 2.48
CA THR A 83 -5.02 -2.91 1.50
C THR A 83 -6.30 -2.09 1.32
N SER A 84 -7.48 -2.74 1.33
CA SER A 84 -8.77 -2.05 1.24
C SER A 84 -9.04 -1.10 2.40
N ILE A 85 -8.53 -1.37 3.61
CA ILE A 85 -8.62 -0.46 4.76
C ILE A 85 -7.83 0.83 4.49
N VAL A 86 -6.64 0.72 3.90
CA VAL A 86 -5.83 1.91 3.57
C VAL A 86 -6.45 2.71 2.42
N GLU A 87 -6.98 2.03 1.41
CA GLU A 87 -7.79 2.66 0.35
C GLU A 87 -9.05 3.33 0.93
N GLY A 88 -9.70 2.70 1.92
CA GLY A 88 -10.84 3.27 2.64
C GLY A 88 -10.49 4.54 3.41
N LEU A 89 -9.32 4.58 4.05
CA LEU A 89 -8.83 5.82 4.68
C LEU A 89 -8.61 6.92 3.62
N ALA A 90 -8.02 6.60 2.48
CA ALA A 90 -7.86 7.55 1.38
C ALA A 90 -9.22 8.07 0.86
N TYR A 91 -10.20 7.17 0.69
CA TYR A 91 -11.58 7.52 0.34
C TYR A 91 -12.20 8.49 1.36
N LEU A 92 -12.05 8.21 2.67
CA LEU A 92 -12.58 9.09 3.72
C LEU A 92 -11.89 10.47 3.74
N ILE A 93 -10.59 10.54 3.46
CA ILE A 93 -9.86 11.81 3.31
C ILE A 93 -10.43 12.60 2.12
N GLN A 94 -10.62 11.97 0.96
CA GLN A 94 -11.25 12.61 -0.21
C GLN A 94 -12.66 13.14 0.09
N LYS A 95 -13.44 12.38 0.89
CA LYS A 95 -14.80 12.76 1.30
C LYS A 95 -14.82 13.74 2.47
N ARG A 96 -13.66 14.12 3.01
CA ARG A 96 -13.54 14.97 4.21
C ARG A 96 -14.23 14.38 5.45
N GLN A 97 -14.25 13.07 5.56
CA GLN A 97 -14.87 12.31 6.66
C GLN A 97 -13.83 11.78 7.65
N VAL A 98 -12.76 12.53 7.84
CA VAL A 98 -11.69 12.27 8.79
C VAL A 98 -11.49 13.46 9.72
N PRO A 99 -10.82 13.30 10.88
CA PRO A 99 -10.42 14.42 11.73
C PRO A 99 -9.60 15.46 10.95
N ASN A 100 -9.75 16.74 11.31
CA ASN A 100 -9.14 17.87 10.59
C ASN A 100 -7.63 17.72 10.39
N GLN A 101 -6.94 17.11 11.33
CA GLN A 101 -5.50 16.87 11.28
C GLN A 101 -5.08 15.94 10.13
N LEU A 102 -5.98 15.07 9.66
CA LEU A 102 -5.72 14.11 8.57
C LEU A 102 -6.19 14.61 7.20
N LEU A 103 -6.94 15.71 7.11
CA LEU A 103 -7.56 16.18 5.86
C LEU A 103 -6.56 16.48 4.72
N ASN A 104 -5.35 16.91 5.08
CA ASN A 104 -4.33 17.29 4.10
C ASN A 104 -3.29 16.19 3.85
N TYR A 105 -3.45 15.02 4.47
CA TYR A 105 -2.50 13.93 4.27
C TYR A 105 -2.68 13.27 2.89
N GLN A 106 -1.56 12.98 2.28
CA GLN A 106 -1.48 12.10 1.12
C GLN A 106 -1.12 10.70 1.57
N ILE A 107 -1.65 9.69 0.88
CA ILE A 107 -1.28 8.29 1.11
C ILE A 107 -0.63 7.79 -0.16
N ILE A 108 0.66 7.44 -0.09
CA ILE A 108 1.40 6.90 -1.22
C ILE A 108 1.79 5.46 -0.91
N LYS A 109 1.27 4.53 -1.70
CA LYS A 109 1.70 3.12 -1.67
C LYS A 109 2.99 2.99 -2.45
N VAL A 110 3.99 2.34 -1.87
CA VAL A 110 5.24 2.00 -2.56
C VAL A 110 5.41 0.49 -2.60
N ASN A 111 5.83 -0.01 -3.76
CA ASN A 111 6.12 -1.42 -3.93
C ASN A 111 7.47 -1.75 -3.28
N THR A 112 7.48 -2.70 -2.35
CA THR A 112 8.68 -3.13 -1.61
C THR A 112 9.78 -3.64 -2.52
N SER A 113 9.45 -4.37 -3.58
CA SER A 113 10.44 -4.86 -4.55
C SER A 113 11.14 -3.73 -5.32
N ALA A 114 10.47 -2.59 -5.51
CA ALA A 114 11.07 -1.41 -6.13
C ALA A 114 12.06 -0.68 -5.22
N LEU A 115 11.92 -0.85 -3.90
CA LEU A 115 12.80 -0.24 -2.90
C LEU A 115 14.10 -1.03 -2.67
N LEU A 116 14.10 -2.31 -3.04
CA LEU A 116 15.30 -3.14 -2.91
C LEU A 116 16.31 -2.79 -4.01
N GLY A 117 17.58 -2.70 -3.63
CA GLY A 117 18.70 -2.46 -4.54
C GLY A 117 19.19 -1.01 -4.58
N ILE A 118 20.09 -0.77 -5.50
CA ILE A 118 20.83 0.48 -5.67
C ILE A 118 20.21 1.29 -6.82
N ASP A 119 20.14 2.59 -6.64
CA ASP A 119 19.77 3.52 -7.69
C ASP A 119 20.90 3.59 -8.74
N PRO A 120 20.65 3.27 -10.03
CA PRO A 120 21.68 3.23 -11.05
C PRO A 120 22.28 4.60 -11.37
N VAL A 121 21.62 5.69 -11.02
CA VAL A 121 22.07 7.06 -11.29
C VAL A 121 22.95 7.57 -10.15
N THR A 122 22.53 7.35 -8.89
CA THR A 122 23.22 7.88 -7.70
C THR A 122 24.22 6.90 -7.09
N GLY A 123 24.07 5.59 -7.36
CA GLY A 123 24.84 4.53 -6.71
C GLY A 123 24.46 4.31 -5.23
N GLU A 124 23.40 4.99 -4.74
CA GLU A 124 22.93 4.90 -3.37
C GLU A 124 21.78 3.90 -3.24
N SER A 125 21.50 3.43 -2.01
CA SER A 125 20.32 2.61 -1.74
C SER A 125 19.05 3.39 -2.05
N LYS A 126 18.12 2.78 -2.80
CA LYS A 126 16.80 3.38 -3.10
C LYS A 126 16.02 3.70 -1.82
N ILE A 127 16.17 2.90 -0.76
CA ILE A 127 15.55 3.16 0.54
C ILE A 127 16.10 4.44 1.16
N GLN A 128 17.41 4.67 1.05
CA GLN A 128 18.05 5.89 1.56
C GLN A 128 17.55 7.12 0.80
N ASN A 129 17.47 7.04 -0.53
CA ASN A 129 16.92 8.10 -1.36
C ASN A 129 15.45 8.39 -1.02
N LEU A 130 14.63 7.36 -0.79
CA LEU A 130 13.25 7.52 -0.34
C LEU A 130 13.15 8.26 1.00
N ILE A 131 13.97 7.89 1.99
CA ILE A 131 13.95 8.54 3.32
C ILE A 131 14.35 10.00 3.21
N GLU A 132 15.33 10.34 2.39
CA GLU A 132 15.71 11.72 2.15
C GLU A 132 14.60 12.49 1.44
N GLU A 133 13.94 11.88 0.49
CA GLU A 133 12.80 12.48 -0.21
C GLU A 133 11.62 12.74 0.73
N LEU A 134 11.30 11.79 1.61
CA LEU A 134 10.22 11.90 2.58
C LEU A 134 10.37 13.10 3.54
N LYS A 135 11.60 13.55 3.82
CA LYS A 135 11.84 14.74 4.65
C LYS A 135 11.32 16.04 4.03
N ASN A 136 11.06 16.04 2.73
CA ASN A 136 10.54 17.22 2.02
C ASN A 136 9.00 17.27 2.00
N TYR A 137 8.33 16.26 2.58
CA TYR A 137 6.88 16.19 2.63
C TYR A 137 6.39 16.42 4.06
N GLU A 138 5.44 17.32 4.25
CA GLU A 138 4.83 17.60 5.56
C GLU A 138 3.61 16.74 5.77
N HIS A 139 2.80 16.32 5.01
CA HIS A 139 1.56 15.57 5.25
C HIS A 139 1.50 14.30 4.40
N LEU A 140 2.46 13.40 4.64
CA LEU A 140 2.56 12.16 3.90
C LEU A 140 2.45 10.94 4.80
N ILE A 141 1.64 9.99 4.40
CA ILE A 141 1.59 8.63 4.94
C ILE A 141 2.14 7.69 3.87
N LEU A 142 3.22 7.01 4.20
CA LEU A 142 3.78 5.97 3.34
C LEU A 142 3.07 4.65 3.63
N PHE A 143 2.44 4.06 2.62
CA PHE A 143 1.87 2.72 2.73
C PHE A 143 2.81 1.68 2.13
N ILE A 144 3.21 0.70 2.93
CA ILE A 144 4.10 -0.39 2.55
C ILE A 144 3.36 -1.72 2.73
N ASP A 145 2.94 -2.29 1.63
CA ASP A 145 2.36 -3.63 1.62
C ASP A 145 3.48 -4.67 1.75
N GLU A 146 3.19 -5.78 2.44
CA GLU A 146 4.19 -6.82 2.73
C GLU A 146 5.49 -6.28 3.36
N ILE A 147 5.36 -5.36 4.32
CA ILE A 147 6.49 -4.68 4.98
C ILE A 147 7.53 -5.65 5.57
N HIS A 148 7.14 -6.88 5.87
CA HIS A 148 8.04 -7.93 6.37
C HIS A 148 9.18 -8.24 5.39
N THR A 149 8.98 -8.05 4.08
CA THR A 149 10.00 -8.28 3.06
C THR A 149 11.21 -7.35 3.22
N LEU A 150 10.99 -6.18 3.80
CA LEU A 150 12.03 -5.21 4.14
C LEU A 150 12.72 -5.51 5.48
N MET A 151 12.23 -6.50 6.23
CA MET A 151 12.71 -6.83 7.58
C MET A 151 13.43 -8.19 7.67
N GLY A 152 13.40 -9.00 6.60
CA GLY A 152 13.74 -10.43 6.68
C GLY A 152 15.04 -10.88 6.02
N SER A 153 15.70 -10.07 5.19
CA SER A 153 16.90 -10.50 4.47
C SER A 153 18.18 -10.11 5.21
N LYS A 154 19.12 -11.04 5.28
CA LYS A 154 20.45 -10.79 5.89
C LYS A 154 21.18 -9.72 5.04
N GLY A 155 21.39 -8.54 5.62
CA GLY A 155 22.15 -7.44 5.04
C GLY A 155 21.31 -6.18 4.76
N GLU A 156 20.41 -6.19 3.79
CA GLU A 156 19.67 -5.00 3.37
C GLU A 156 18.45 -4.68 4.24
N ALA A 157 17.81 -5.69 4.83
CA ALA A 157 16.61 -5.49 5.64
C ALA A 157 16.87 -4.91 7.04
N LEU A 158 18.03 -5.18 7.61
CA LEU A 158 18.47 -4.52 8.85
C LEU A 158 18.67 -3.01 8.65
N ASP A 159 19.00 -2.61 7.43
CA ASP A 159 19.19 -1.20 7.08
C ASP A 159 17.87 -0.45 6.99
N PHE A 160 16.79 -1.07 6.47
CA PHE A 160 15.47 -0.42 6.40
C PHE A 160 14.99 0.04 7.79
N ALA A 161 14.91 -0.87 8.76
CA ALA A 161 14.45 -0.54 10.10
C ALA A 161 15.33 0.55 10.76
N ASN A 162 16.65 0.48 10.58
CA ASN A 162 17.57 1.46 11.12
C ASN A 162 17.49 2.81 10.43
N MET A 163 17.31 2.84 9.11
CA MET A 163 17.17 4.06 8.33
C MET A 163 15.89 4.81 8.63
N PHE A 164 14.76 4.10 8.82
CA PHE A 164 13.47 4.73 9.15
C PHE A 164 13.36 5.19 10.61
N LYS A 165 14.08 4.54 11.55
CA LYS A 165 14.02 4.90 12.98
C LYS A 165 14.15 6.39 13.27
N PRO A 166 15.13 7.12 12.73
CA PRO A 166 15.29 8.56 13.03
C PRO A 166 14.11 9.42 12.55
N GLY A 167 13.50 9.09 11.41
CA GLY A 167 12.33 9.82 10.89
C GLY A 167 11.07 9.51 11.67
N LEU A 168 10.89 8.23 12.06
CA LEU A 168 9.78 7.80 12.92
C LEU A 168 9.90 8.39 14.33
N ASP A 169 11.13 8.50 14.87
CA ASP A 169 11.37 9.06 16.21
C ASP A 169 11.00 10.54 16.32
N ARG A 170 11.19 11.29 15.26
CA ARG A 170 10.83 12.71 15.21
C ARG A 170 9.36 12.93 14.85
N GLY A 171 8.64 11.87 14.45
CA GLY A 171 7.27 11.98 13.95
C GLY A 171 7.14 12.62 12.56
N ASP A 172 8.26 12.87 11.88
CA ASP A 172 8.30 13.48 10.54
C ASP A 172 7.69 12.55 9.48
N ILE A 173 7.77 11.24 9.70
CA ILE A 173 7.33 10.22 8.77
C ILE A 173 6.22 9.39 9.43
N LYS A 174 5.07 9.27 8.78
CA LYS A 174 4.00 8.34 9.15
C LYS A 174 4.00 7.15 8.18
N VAL A 175 3.92 5.95 8.73
CA VAL A 175 3.93 4.72 7.93
C VAL A 175 2.73 3.85 8.30
N ILE A 176 2.10 3.27 7.29
CA ILE A 176 1.18 2.15 7.44
C ILE A 176 1.85 0.94 6.80
N GLY A 177 2.18 -0.06 7.58
CA GLY A 177 2.65 -1.35 7.09
C GLY A 177 1.49 -2.35 7.00
N ALA A 178 1.55 -3.28 6.06
CA ALA A 178 0.66 -4.44 6.04
C ALA A 178 1.48 -5.73 5.94
N THR A 179 1.06 -6.75 6.68
CA THR A 179 1.71 -8.07 6.67
C THR A 179 0.74 -9.14 7.20
N THR A 180 1.11 -10.41 7.14
CA THR A 180 0.36 -11.46 7.83
C THR A 180 0.71 -11.50 9.33
N THR A 181 -0.13 -12.16 10.13
CA THR A 181 0.13 -12.34 11.57
C THR A 181 1.40 -13.15 11.80
N GLU A 182 1.60 -14.21 11.03
CA GLU A 182 2.76 -15.09 11.12
C GLU A 182 4.07 -14.37 10.76
N GLU A 183 4.05 -13.57 9.68
CA GLU A 183 5.19 -12.76 9.25
C GLU A 183 5.53 -11.66 10.24
N TYR A 184 4.49 -11.02 10.83
CA TYR A 184 4.67 -10.05 11.90
C TYR A 184 5.43 -10.65 13.08
N GLU A 185 5.00 -11.82 13.57
CA GLU A 185 5.64 -12.52 14.68
C GLU A 185 7.05 -12.99 14.34
N ARG A 186 7.25 -13.47 13.12
CA ARG A 186 8.52 -14.03 12.67
C ARG A 186 9.59 -12.99 12.40
N TYR A 187 9.23 -11.86 11.78
CA TYR A 187 10.20 -10.89 11.25
C TYR A 187 10.18 -9.56 11.99
N ILE A 188 9.01 -9.05 12.39
CA ILE A 188 8.85 -7.68 12.92
C ILE A 188 8.97 -7.66 14.44
N LEU A 189 8.34 -8.60 15.13
CA LEU A 189 8.31 -8.64 16.62
C LEU A 189 9.69 -8.75 17.25
N ARG A 190 10.68 -9.20 16.49
CA ARG A 190 12.08 -9.33 16.94
C ARG A 190 12.78 -7.99 17.10
N ASP A 191 12.42 -6.97 16.32
CA ASP A 191 12.96 -5.61 16.45
C ASP A 191 12.13 -4.80 17.46
N LYS A 192 12.52 -4.85 18.73
CA LYS A 192 11.83 -4.13 19.81
C LYS A 192 11.77 -2.61 19.59
N ALA A 193 12.76 -2.04 18.92
CA ALA A 193 12.81 -0.60 18.67
C ALA A 193 11.82 -0.21 17.57
N PHE A 194 11.64 -1.05 16.56
CA PHE A 194 10.62 -0.87 15.52
C PHE A 194 9.22 -1.05 16.12
N VAL A 195 8.98 -2.12 16.87
CA VAL A 195 7.67 -2.43 17.50
C VAL A 195 7.18 -1.31 18.42
N ARG A 196 8.10 -0.59 19.11
CA ARG A 196 7.70 0.55 19.95
C ARG A 196 7.06 1.70 19.18
N ARG A 197 7.36 1.84 17.89
CA ARG A 197 6.87 2.93 17.02
C ARG A 197 5.65 2.52 16.21
N PHE A 198 5.45 1.24 16.05
CA PHE A 198 4.33 0.70 15.29
C PHE A 198 3.28 0.11 16.23
N GLN A 199 2.05 0.59 16.11
CA GLN A 199 0.91 -0.01 16.78
C GLN A 199 0.20 -0.99 15.82
N LYS A 200 -0.10 -2.16 16.36
CA LYS A 200 -0.72 -3.25 15.60
C LYS A 200 -2.22 -3.02 15.52
N VAL A 201 -2.77 -3.07 14.31
CA VAL A 201 -4.22 -3.16 14.03
C VAL A 201 -4.49 -4.55 13.49
N ILE A 202 -5.35 -5.30 14.17
CA ILE A 202 -5.70 -6.66 13.77
C ILE A 202 -6.86 -6.59 12.79
N VAL A 203 -6.65 -7.17 11.59
CA VAL A 203 -7.67 -7.28 10.55
C VAL A 203 -8.14 -8.72 10.50
N GLU A 204 -9.30 -8.95 11.07
CA GLU A 204 -9.92 -10.27 11.10
C GLU A 204 -10.65 -10.59 9.80
N GLU A 205 -10.88 -11.86 9.55
CA GLU A 205 -11.74 -12.31 8.44
C GLU A 205 -13.16 -11.77 8.68
N PRO A 206 -13.84 -11.17 7.67
CA PRO A 206 -15.19 -10.67 7.84
C PRO A 206 -16.16 -11.80 8.21
N THR A 207 -17.18 -11.46 9.00
CA THR A 207 -18.30 -12.37 9.23
C THR A 207 -19.07 -12.62 7.93
N ARG A 208 -19.95 -13.63 7.94
CA ARG A 208 -20.84 -13.92 6.82
C ARG A 208 -21.60 -12.68 6.36
N GLU A 209 -22.20 -11.97 7.28
CA GLU A 209 -23.01 -10.77 7.04
C GLU A 209 -22.15 -9.63 6.46
N GLN A 210 -20.97 -9.42 7.03
CA GLN A 210 -20.01 -8.43 6.51
C GLN A 210 -19.54 -8.80 5.11
N ASN A 211 -19.28 -10.08 4.84
CA ASN A 211 -18.87 -10.54 3.51
C ASN A 211 -19.95 -10.25 2.46
N ILE A 212 -21.22 -10.52 2.77
CA ILE A 212 -22.36 -10.20 1.89
C ILE A 212 -22.39 -8.69 1.58
N GLN A 213 -22.24 -7.83 2.60
CA GLN A 213 -22.22 -6.38 2.40
C GLN A 213 -21.00 -5.91 1.57
N ILE A 214 -19.84 -6.51 1.79
CA ILE A 214 -18.64 -6.24 0.97
C ILE A 214 -18.87 -6.62 -0.49
N CYS A 215 -19.45 -7.78 -0.73
CA CYS A 215 -19.77 -8.24 -2.10
C CYS A 215 -20.76 -7.29 -2.79
N LEU A 216 -21.87 -6.95 -2.12
CA LEU A 216 -22.87 -6.02 -2.63
C LEU A 216 -22.28 -4.63 -2.94
N GLY A 217 -21.48 -4.10 -2.03
CA GLY A 217 -20.86 -2.79 -2.20
C GLY A 217 -19.73 -2.76 -3.22
N THR A 218 -19.18 -3.92 -3.57
CA THR A 218 -18.12 -4.05 -4.59
C THR A 218 -18.69 -4.25 -5.99
N LEU A 219 -19.96 -4.70 -6.13
CA LEU A 219 -20.61 -4.92 -7.41
C LEU A 219 -20.49 -3.74 -8.39
N PRO A 220 -20.76 -2.47 -8.03
CA PRO A 220 -20.66 -1.37 -8.99
C PRO A 220 -19.24 -1.18 -9.54
N LYS A 221 -18.21 -1.53 -8.75
CA LYS A 221 -16.83 -1.50 -9.20
C LYS A 221 -16.54 -2.63 -10.20
N ILE A 222 -17.10 -3.83 -9.98
CA ILE A 222 -16.96 -4.98 -10.88
C ILE A 222 -17.70 -4.68 -12.17
N GLU A 223 -18.96 -4.20 -12.10
CA GLU A 223 -19.78 -3.82 -13.25
C GLU A 223 -19.09 -2.77 -14.13
N LYS A 224 -18.57 -1.69 -13.53
CA LYS A 224 -17.82 -0.66 -14.28
C LYS A 224 -16.57 -1.23 -14.96
N ARG A 225 -15.87 -2.16 -14.32
CA ARG A 225 -14.63 -2.74 -14.87
C ARG A 225 -14.88 -3.72 -15.99
N THR A 226 -15.94 -4.53 -15.88
CA THR A 226 -16.28 -5.55 -16.87
C THR A 226 -17.18 -5.03 -17.99
N GLY A 227 -17.93 -3.97 -17.74
CA GLY A 227 -18.96 -3.48 -18.65
C GLY A 227 -20.25 -4.30 -18.63
N ALA A 228 -20.32 -5.38 -17.86
CA ALA A 228 -21.51 -6.18 -17.66
C ALA A 228 -22.27 -5.69 -16.41
N GLU A 229 -23.59 -5.57 -16.49
CA GLU A 229 -24.42 -5.11 -15.39
C GLU A 229 -25.35 -6.21 -14.89
N MET A 230 -25.47 -6.34 -13.58
CA MET A 230 -26.42 -7.26 -12.96
C MET A 230 -27.81 -6.60 -12.85
N MET A 231 -28.65 -6.80 -13.87
CA MET A 231 -29.98 -6.18 -13.99
C MET A 231 -31.07 -6.86 -13.12
N TYR A 232 -30.76 -7.14 -11.86
CA TYR A 232 -31.71 -7.74 -10.91
C TYR A 232 -32.09 -6.77 -9.81
N SER A 233 -33.25 -7.03 -9.15
CA SER A 233 -33.66 -6.27 -7.97
C SER A 233 -32.63 -6.44 -6.82
N ASN A 234 -32.60 -5.48 -5.89
CA ASN A 234 -31.71 -5.56 -4.72
C ASN A 234 -31.93 -6.83 -3.90
N PHE A 235 -33.19 -7.31 -3.81
CA PHE A 235 -33.51 -8.56 -3.13
C PHE A 235 -32.81 -9.76 -3.81
N VAL A 236 -32.87 -9.86 -5.13
CA VAL A 236 -32.21 -10.93 -5.88
C VAL A 236 -30.70 -10.83 -5.77
N LYS A 237 -30.13 -9.61 -5.91
CA LYS A 237 -28.69 -9.39 -5.70
C LYS A 237 -28.24 -9.84 -4.33
N GLN A 238 -28.98 -9.52 -3.27
CA GLN A 238 -28.69 -9.95 -1.92
C GLN A 238 -28.74 -11.47 -1.80
N THR A 239 -29.82 -12.12 -2.25
CA THR A 239 -29.94 -13.57 -2.21
C THR A 239 -28.81 -14.30 -2.93
N MET A 240 -28.38 -13.75 -4.07
CA MET A 240 -27.22 -14.28 -4.80
C MET A 240 -25.93 -14.16 -3.98
N MET A 241 -25.67 -13.01 -3.33
CA MET A 241 -24.49 -12.84 -2.51
C MET A 241 -24.49 -13.72 -1.26
N GLU A 242 -25.66 -13.96 -0.65
CA GLU A 242 -25.85 -14.93 0.43
C GLU A 242 -25.46 -16.33 -0.03
N PHE A 243 -26.03 -16.78 -1.15
CA PHE A 243 -25.73 -18.08 -1.72
C PHE A 243 -24.26 -18.27 -2.06
N LEU A 244 -23.65 -17.28 -2.74
CA LEU A 244 -22.21 -17.32 -3.08
C LEU A 244 -21.32 -17.35 -1.83
N THR A 245 -21.69 -16.58 -0.79
CA THR A 245 -20.99 -16.60 0.49
C THR A 245 -21.07 -17.99 1.13
N ASP A 246 -22.23 -18.61 1.17
CA ASP A 246 -22.43 -19.92 1.78
C ASP A 246 -21.67 -21.02 1.03
N ILE A 247 -21.77 -21.07 -0.30
CA ILE A 247 -21.00 -22.03 -1.12
C ILE A 247 -19.49 -21.87 -0.92
N THR A 248 -18.98 -20.63 -0.95
CA THR A 248 -17.55 -20.41 -0.76
C THR A 248 -17.08 -20.75 0.66
N SER A 249 -17.95 -20.68 1.66
CA SER A 249 -17.66 -21.13 3.03
C SER A 249 -17.48 -22.65 3.09
N GLU A 250 -18.38 -23.41 2.46
CA GLU A 250 -18.29 -24.87 2.41
C GLU A 250 -17.07 -25.34 1.62
N TYR A 251 -16.81 -24.71 0.49
CA TYR A 251 -15.66 -25.00 -0.34
C TYR A 251 -14.34 -24.79 0.43
N LYS A 252 -14.20 -23.69 1.18
CA LYS A 252 -13.04 -23.42 2.05
C LYS A 252 -12.85 -24.54 3.08
N ARG A 253 -13.94 -25.00 3.70
CA ARG A 253 -13.92 -26.05 4.74
C ARG A 253 -13.46 -27.39 4.19
N VAL A 254 -13.93 -27.76 2.99
CA VAL A 254 -13.67 -29.07 2.39
C VAL A 254 -12.24 -29.19 1.84
N TYR A 255 -11.75 -28.12 1.23
CA TYR A 255 -10.47 -28.14 0.51
C TYR A 255 -9.32 -27.47 1.26
N GLU A 256 -9.55 -27.00 2.50
CA GLU A 256 -8.55 -26.28 3.32
C GLU A 256 -7.83 -25.14 2.57
N ILE A 257 -8.55 -24.48 1.64
CA ILE A 257 -8.00 -23.43 0.80
C ILE A 257 -7.61 -22.24 1.66
N GLY A 258 -6.39 -21.72 1.46
CA GLY A 258 -5.84 -20.61 2.21
C GLY A 258 -6.57 -19.29 2.01
N SER A 259 -7.35 -19.13 0.92
CA SER A 259 -8.16 -17.93 0.64
C SER A 259 -9.24 -17.71 1.70
N ARG A 260 -9.44 -16.45 2.04
CA ARG A 260 -10.35 -16.00 3.09
C ARG A 260 -11.38 -15.04 2.53
N TYR A 261 -12.44 -14.80 3.30
CA TYR A 261 -13.34 -13.70 3.00
C TYR A 261 -12.62 -12.35 3.12
N PRO A 262 -12.92 -11.39 2.24
CA PRO A 262 -13.88 -11.47 1.13
C PRO A 262 -13.28 -12.01 -0.18
N ASP A 263 -11.97 -12.28 -0.24
CA ASP A 263 -11.21 -12.58 -1.46
C ASP A 263 -11.82 -13.75 -2.26
N VAL A 264 -12.09 -14.88 -1.60
CA VAL A 264 -12.63 -16.06 -2.27
C VAL A 264 -13.97 -15.82 -2.94
N THR A 265 -14.88 -15.06 -2.30
CA THR A 265 -16.20 -14.78 -2.85
C THR A 265 -16.11 -13.72 -3.97
N LEU A 266 -15.28 -12.68 -3.79
CA LEU A 266 -15.07 -11.64 -4.80
C LEU A 266 -14.42 -12.20 -6.06
N THR A 267 -13.49 -13.13 -5.93
CA THR A 267 -12.87 -13.80 -7.08
C THR A 267 -13.93 -14.55 -7.88
N LEU A 268 -14.78 -15.35 -7.21
CA LEU A 268 -15.86 -16.08 -7.87
C LEU A 268 -16.84 -15.15 -8.60
N ILE A 269 -17.21 -14.00 -7.99
CA ILE A 269 -18.08 -13.01 -8.63
C ILE A 269 -17.39 -12.42 -9.86
N GLN A 270 -16.11 -12.06 -9.76
CA GLN A 270 -15.37 -11.48 -10.88
C GLN A 270 -15.22 -12.46 -12.04
N ASP A 271 -15.00 -13.74 -11.75
CA ASP A 271 -14.92 -14.79 -12.75
C ASP A 271 -16.27 -14.96 -13.46
N ALA A 272 -17.39 -14.97 -12.71
CA ALA A 272 -18.74 -15.04 -13.28
C ALA A 272 -19.04 -13.85 -14.23
N PHE A 273 -18.68 -12.63 -13.81
CA PHE A 273 -18.81 -11.45 -14.69
C PHE A 273 -17.92 -11.54 -15.93
N SER A 274 -16.71 -12.08 -15.77
CA SER A 274 -15.79 -12.26 -16.90
C SER A 274 -16.32 -13.27 -17.91
N TYR A 275 -16.91 -14.39 -17.44
CA TYR A 275 -17.57 -15.36 -18.33
C TYR A 275 -18.73 -14.74 -19.07
N ALA A 276 -19.56 -13.93 -18.42
CA ALA A 276 -20.71 -13.27 -19.06
C ALA A 276 -20.34 -12.27 -20.18
N MET A 277 -19.06 -11.94 -20.33
CA MET A 277 -18.58 -11.10 -21.44
C MET A 277 -18.30 -11.87 -22.74
N PHE A 278 -18.28 -13.22 -22.68
CA PHE A 278 -18.02 -14.07 -23.85
C PHE A 278 -19.28 -14.63 -24.49
N ASP A 279 -20.46 -14.46 -23.84
CA ASP A 279 -21.78 -14.83 -24.36
C ASP A 279 -22.47 -13.62 -25.00
#